data_3a55dad8f88b3a80d0de30b0af9f7cc2
#
_entry.id   3a55dad8f88b3a80d0de30b0af9f7cc2
#
_cell.length_a   1.000
_cell.length_b   1.000
_cell.length_c   1.000
_cell.angle_alpha   90.00
_cell.angle_beta   90.00
_cell.angle_gamma   90.00
#
_symmetry.space_group_name_H-M   'P 1'
#
loop_
_entity.id
_entity.type
_entity.pdbx_description
1 polymer ?
#
loop_
_entity_poly.entity_id
_entity_poly.type
_entity_poly.pdbx_seq_one_letter_code
_entity_poly.pdbx_strand_id
1 'polypeptide(L)'
;MNIGHFPPPKQRGLIIHGLILLVLVIIAIIGFVNLSSAEVGPVFLISLLVSLAAFLPIPFFLYRTYALWRADYYMDRDSLAIHWGLRVEDIPLTDIEWIRPADDLAHPLSLPSFRWPGGLLGVRRHPDLGLVEFLAADAKKLLLIATAKRVFVISPDNPAALAQTFARATELGSITHTEAKSVYPSFVVTQAWESGLARYLWLSALFLNLGLFIWASLIIPSTPQVALSPQFVGGA
;
A
#
# COMPACT_ATOMS: atom_id res chain seq x y z
N MET A 1 6.79 -27.59 10.14
CA MET A 1 7.01 -27.37 11.60
C MET A 1 7.78 -26.09 11.71
N ASN A 2 7.10 -24.96 12.08
CA ASN A 2 7.74 -23.65 12.14
C ASN A 2 8.90 -23.65 13.11
N ILE A 3 10.10 -23.33 12.64
CA ILE A 3 11.31 -23.26 13.45
C ILE A 3 11.43 -21.87 14.09
N GLY A 4 10.91 -20.82 13.43
CA GLY A 4 10.97 -19.45 13.95
C GLY A 4 9.93 -18.53 13.35
N HIS A 5 9.48 -17.58 14.17
CA HIS A 5 8.58 -16.51 13.83
C HIS A 5 9.25 -15.17 14.15
N PHE A 6 9.38 -14.30 13.14
CA PHE A 6 10.17 -13.09 13.20
C PHE A 6 9.35 -11.88 12.71
N PRO A 7 8.44 -11.34 13.53
CA PRO A 7 7.62 -10.22 13.13
C PRO A 7 8.45 -8.95 12.86
N PRO A 8 8.03 -8.11 11.90
CA PRO A 8 8.60 -6.77 11.76
C PRO A 8 8.08 -5.81 12.85
N PRO A 9 8.78 -4.68 13.11
CA PRO A 9 8.33 -3.66 14.08
C PRO A 9 7.10 -2.89 13.57
N LYS A 10 5.89 -3.41 13.84
CA LYS A 10 4.61 -2.92 13.28
C LYS A 10 4.02 -1.74 14.04
N GLN A 11 4.27 -1.63 15.34
CA GLN A 11 3.49 -0.76 16.25
C GLN A 11 3.47 0.71 15.80
N ARG A 12 4.62 1.30 15.50
CA ARG A 12 4.72 2.68 15.03
C ARG A 12 3.92 2.94 13.75
N GLY A 13 4.07 2.04 12.78
CA GLY A 13 3.36 2.16 11.51
C GLY A 13 1.86 2.05 11.68
N LEU A 14 1.38 1.10 12.47
CA LEU A 14 -0.05 0.90 12.74
C LEU A 14 -0.68 2.13 13.44
N ILE A 15 0.01 2.72 14.43
CA ILE A 15 -0.47 3.92 15.12
C ILE A 15 -0.60 5.10 14.13
N ILE A 16 0.44 5.33 13.31
CA ILE A 16 0.44 6.43 12.34
C ILE A 16 -0.66 6.24 11.30
N HIS A 17 -0.79 5.05 10.72
CA HIS A 17 -1.84 4.76 9.75
C HIS A 17 -3.24 4.87 10.38
N GLY A 18 -3.42 4.40 11.61
CA GLY A 18 -4.67 4.51 12.35
C GLY A 18 -5.08 5.96 12.59
N LEU A 19 -4.12 6.81 13.01
CA LEU A 19 -4.37 8.25 13.18
C LEU A 19 -4.75 8.93 11.87
N ILE A 20 -4.05 8.63 10.78
CA ILE A 20 -4.36 9.19 9.46
C ILE A 20 -5.77 8.77 9.02
N LEU A 21 -6.10 7.48 9.15
CA LEU A 21 -7.43 6.97 8.82
C LEU A 21 -8.51 7.66 9.66
N LEU A 22 -8.29 7.82 10.96
CA LEU A 22 -9.22 8.50 11.85
C LEU A 22 -9.48 9.95 11.39
N VAL A 23 -8.42 10.70 11.10
CA VAL A 23 -8.52 12.09 10.62
C VAL A 23 -9.24 12.16 9.28
N LEU A 24 -8.90 11.29 8.32
CA LEU A 24 -9.54 11.25 7.00
C LEU A 24 -11.03 10.92 7.12
N VAL A 25 -11.40 9.96 7.96
CA VAL A 25 -12.81 9.57 8.19
C VAL A 25 -13.59 10.73 8.82
N ILE A 26 -13.01 11.42 9.82
CA ILE A 26 -13.64 12.57 10.46
C ILE A 26 -13.89 13.69 9.43
N ILE A 27 -12.88 14.04 8.64
CA ILE A 27 -13.00 15.08 7.60
C ILE A 27 -14.06 14.68 6.57
N ALA A 28 -14.05 13.42 6.11
CA ALA A 28 -15.04 12.93 5.16
C ALA A 28 -16.47 13.01 5.73
N ILE A 29 -16.68 12.59 6.98
CA ILE A 29 -17.99 12.66 7.64
C ILE A 29 -18.48 14.10 7.79
N ILE A 30 -17.63 15.00 8.31
CA ILE A 30 -17.99 16.42 8.46
C ILE A 30 -18.33 17.02 7.10
N GLY A 31 -17.53 16.73 6.08
CA GLY A 31 -17.78 17.20 4.74
C GLY A 31 -19.10 16.68 4.17
N PHE A 32 -19.43 15.41 4.31
CA PHE A 32 -20.71 14.84 3.86
C PHE A 32 -21.92 15.40 4.64
N VAL A 33 -21.77 15.63 5.94
CA VAL A 33 -22.83 16.28 6.75
C VAL A 33 -23.07 17.71 6.26
N ASN A 34 -22.02 18.48 6.00
CA ASN A 34 -22.16 19.83 5.44
C ASN A 34 -22.79 19.83 4.05
N LEU A 35 -22.50 18.85 3.21
CA LEU A 35 -23.12 18.68 1.89
C LEU A 35 -24.64 18.48 1.97
N SER A 36 -25.11 17.75 2.96
CA SER A 36 -26.56 17.49 3.13
C SER A 36 -27.39 18.74 3.46
N SER A 37 -26.74 19.77 4.01
CA SER A 37 -27.39 21.02 4.45
C SER A 37 -27.06 22.22 3.54
N ALA A 38 -26.11 22.07 2.60
CA ALA A 38 -25.66 23.16 1.76
C ALA A 38 -26.53 23.29 0.51
N GLU A 39 -26.93 24.52 0.16
CA GLU A 39 -27.50 24.83 -1.14
C GLU A 39 -26.43 24.67 -2.23
N VAL A 40 -26.88 24.27 -3.43
CA VAL A 40 -25.97 24.10 -4.59
C VAL A 40 -25.32 25.43 -4.94
N GLY A 41 -24.01 25.51 -4.78
CA GLY A 41 -23.24 26.72 -5.01
C GLY A 41 -21.74 26.54 -4.65
N PRO A 42 -20.97 27.63 -4.56
CA PRO A 42 -19.53 27.55 -4.26
C PRO A 42 -19.21 26.83 -2.97
N VAL A 43 -20.02 27.03 -1.90
CA VAL A 43 -19.84 26.37 -0.60
C VAL A 43 -20.04 24.85 -0.71
N PHE A 44 -21.10 24.43 -1.41
CA PHE A 44 -21.37 23.04 -1.71
C PHE A 44 -20.17 22.40 -2.45
N LEU A 45 -19.68 23.08 -3.49
CA LEU A 45 -18.56 22.59 -4.29
C LEU A 45 -17.30 22.39 -3.44
N ILE A 46 -16.94 23.37 -2.61
CA ILE A 46 -15.78 23.27 -1.71
C ILE A 46 -15.96 22.10 -0.75
N SER A 47 -17.11 21.96 -0.11
CA SER A 47 -17.41 20.87 0.82
C SER A 47 -17.33 19.51 0.14
N LEU A 48 -17.81 19.39 -1.08
CA LEU A 48 -17.70 18.16 -1.87
C LEU A 48 -16.25 17.81 -2.21
N LEU A 49 -15.48 18.80 -2.70
CA LEU A 49 -14.07 18.56 -3.04
C LEU A 49 -13.25 18.15 -1.81
N VAL A 50 -13.48 18.78 -0.67
CA VAL A 50 -12.84 18.42 0.60
C VAL A 50 -13.23 17.01 1.02
N SER A 51 -14.52 16.66 0.96
CA SER A 51 -15.02 15.33 1.31
C SER A 51 -14.41 14.25 0.40
N LEU A 52 -14.39 14.51 -0.90
CA LEU A 52 -13.83 13.59 -1.88
C LEU A 52 -12.33 13.43 -1.71
N ALA A 53 -11.60 14.52 -1.48
CA ALA A 53 -10.16 14.51 -1.20
C ALA A 53 -9.81 13.74 0.08
N ALA A 54 -10.67 13.76 1.09
CA ALA A 54 -10.49 12.97 2.30
C ALA A 54 -10.91 11.50 2.10
N PHE A 55 -11.96 11.22 1.35
CA PHE A 55 -12.50 9.88 1.14
C PHE A 55 -11.63 9.01 0.23
N LEU A 56 -11.10 9.58 -0.86
CA LEU A 56 -10.32 8.84 -1.87
C LEU A 56 -9.07 8.12 -1.30
N PRO A 57 -8.28 8.68 -0.39
CA PRO A 57 -7.12 7.99 0.16
C PRO A 57 -7.47 6.94 1.24
N ILE A 58 -8.70 6.90 1.78
CA ILE A 58 -9.10 5.94 2.82
C ILE A 58 -8.83 4.49 2.40
N PRO A 59 -9.28 3.98 1.23
CA PRO A 59 -9.02 2.60 0.82
C PRO A 59 -7.53 2.26 0.75
N PHE A 60 -6.71 3.21 0.30
CA PHE A 60 -5.26 3.06 0.21
C PHE A 60 -4.64 2.89 1.60
N PHE A 61 -4.95 3.77 2.56
CA PHE A 61 -4.43 3.66 3.92
C PHE A 61 -4.99 2.46 4.65
N LEU A 62 -6.25 2.09 4.40
CA LEU A 62 -6.86 0.89 4.95
C LEU A 62 -6.11 -0.37 4.50
N TYR A 63 -5.81 -0.48 3.20
CA TYR A 63 -5.02 -1.58 2.67
C TYR A 63 -3.61 -1.60 3.25
N ARG A 64 -2.95 -0.46 3.38
CA ARG A 64 -1.60 -0.37 3.98
C ARG A 64 -1.58 -0.79 5.44
N THR A 65 -2.60 -0.39 6.21
CA THR A 65 -2.77 -0.82 7.61
C THR A 65 -2.96 -2.33 7.68
N TYR A 66 -3.83 -2.88 6.85
CA TYR A 66 -4.06 -4.32 6.73
C TYR A 66 -2.77 -5.06 6.33
N ALA A 67 -2.05 -4.55 5.33
CA ALA A 67 -0.81 -5.17 4.86
C ALA A 67 0.27 -5.19 5.95
N LEU A 68 0.43 -4.11 6.70
CA LEU A 68 1.36 -4.03 7.82
C LEU A 68 0.93 -4.91 8.99
N TRP A 69 -0.36 -4.96 9.31
CA TRP A 69 -0.89 -5.82 10.37
C TRP A 69 -0.60 -7.29 10.08
N ARG A 70 -0.76 -7.70 8.81
CA ARG A 70 -0.50 -9.06 8.35
C ARG A 70 0.98 -9.33 8.02
N ALA A 71 1.84 -8.30 8.03
CA ALA A 71 3.26 -8.47 7.72
C ALA A 71 3.92 -9.41 8.72
N ASP A 72 4.61 -10.44 8.22
CA ASP A 72 5.28 -11.43 9.06
C ASP A 72 6.34 -12.22 8.29
N TYR A 73 7.34 -12.71 9.01
CA TYR A 73 8.39 -13.57 8.46
C TYR A 73 8.42 -14.88 9.24
N TYR A 74 8.28 -15.97 8.52
CA TYR A 74 8.31 -17.31 9.09
C TYR A 74 9.47 -18.08 8.49
N MET A 75 10.25 -18.71 9.35
CA MET A 75 11.25 -19.66 8.91
C MET A 75 10.78 -21.06 9.27
N ASP A 76 10.65 -21.88 8.27
CA ASP A 76 10.43 -23.31 8.40
C ASP A 76 11.75 -24.04 8.12
N ARG A 77 11.75 -25.35 8.19
CA ARG A 77 12.93 -26.19 7.95
C ARG A 77 13.38 -26.14 6.49
N ASP A 78 12.46 -25.95 5.59
CA ASP A 78 12.70 -26.06 4.15
C ASP A 78 12.59 -24.73 3.40
N SER A 79 11.97 -23.70 4.02
CA SER A 79 11.73 -22.41 3.39
C SER A 79 11.69 -21.22 4.36
N LEU A 80 11.89 -20.03 3.81
CA LEU A 80 11.62 -18.74 4.45
C LEU A 80 10.41 -18.11 3.76
N ALA A 81 9.30 -17.96 4.50
CA ALA A 81 8.08 -17.33 4.03
C ALA A 81 8.02 -15.87 4.48
N ILE A 82 7.84 -14.95 3.53
CA ILE A 82 7.66 -13.52 3.74
C ILE A 82 6.22 -13.18 3.41
N HIS A 83 5.44 -12.81 4.42
CA HIS A 83 4.06 -12.38 4.26
C HIS A 83 3.97 -10.86 4.34
N TRP A 84 3.32 -10.23 3.36
CA TRP A 84 3.09 -8.79 3.36
C TRP A 84 1.72 -8.46 2.75
N GLY A 85 0.72 -8.30 3.58
CA GLY A 85 -0.66 -8.12 3.12
C GLY A 85 -1.17 -9.34 2.34
N LEU A 86 -1.51 -9.14 1.08
CA LEU A 86 -1.93 -10.21 0.17
C LEU A 86 -0.76 -10.89 -0.55
N ARG A 87 0.44 -10.35 -0.42
CA ARG A 87 1.64 -10.93 -1.02
C ARG A 87 2.22 -11.98 -0.10
N VAL A 88 2.62 -13.10 -0.70
CA VAL A 88 3.35 -14.19 -0.05
C VAL A 88 4.52 -14.58 -0.94
N GLU A 89 5.72 -14.52 -0.39
CA GLU A 89 6.95 -15.05 -0.99
C GLU A 89 7.40 -16.24 -0.17
N ASP A 90 7.49 -17.39 -0.78
CA ASP A 90 8.02 -18.61 -0.16
C ASP A 90 9.33 -18.98 -0.84
N ILE A 91 10.44 -18.78 -0.12
CA ILE A 91 11.79 -18.90 -0.62
C ILE A 91 12.40 -20.16 -0.05
N PRO A 92 12.68 -21.21 -0.87
CA PRO A 92 13.39 -22.37 -0.41
C PRO A 92 14.73 -22.00 0.21
N LEU A 93 15.12 -22.64 1.33
CA LEU A 93 16.41 -22.40 1.95
C LEU A 93 17.57 -22.75 1.02
N THR A 94 17.39 -23.71 0.11
CA THR A 94 18.35 -24.08 -0.93
C THR A 94 18.62 -22.98 -1.95
N ASP A 95 17.68 -22.03 -2.14
CA ASP A 95 17.80 -20.92 -3.08
C ASP A 95 18.43 -19.71 -2.42
N ILE A 96 18.60 -19.71 -1.10
CA ILE A 96 19.21 -18.62 -0.34
C ILE A 96 20.71 -18.82 -0.32
N GLU A 97 21.45 -17.92 -0.97
CA GLU A 97 22.91 -17.95 -1.00
C GLU A 97 23.52 -17.46 0.31
N TRP A 98 22.97 -16.36 0.85
CA TRP A 98 23.42 -15.78 2.11
C TRP A 98 22.36 -14.87 2.73
N ILE A 99 22.47 -14.69 4.05
CA ILE A 99 21.71 -13.68 4.82
C ILE A 99 22.72 -12.80 5.54
N ARG A 100 22.63 -11.46 5.36
CA ARG A 100 23.54 -10.48 5.98
C ARG A 100 22.81 -9.21 6.41
N PRO A 101 23.26 -8.52 7.47
CA PRO A 101 22.81 -7.17 7.78
C PRO A 101 23.12 -6.18 6.65
N ALA A 102 22.28 -5.19 6.48
CA ALA A 102 22.51 -4.15 5.47
C ALA A 102 23.72 -3.26 5.78
N ASP A 103 24.08 -3.18 7.06
CA ASP A 103 25.22 -2.38 7.52
C ASP A 103 26.59 -2.98 7.11
N ASP A 104 26.62 -4.25 6.71
CA ASP A 104 27.83 -4.94 6.25
C ASP A 104 28.16 -4.67 4.75
N LEU A 105 27.32 -3.91 4.05
CA LEU A 105 27.52 -3.60 2.65
C LEU A 105 28.58 -2.52 2.45
N ALA A 106 29.43 -2.69 1.44
CA ALA A 106 30.43 -1.69 1.03
C ALA A 106 29.76 -0.41 0.51
N HIS A 107 28.66 -0.54 -0.20
CA HIS A 107 27.85 0.57 -0.70
C HIS A 107 26.50 0.61 0.04
N PRO A 108 26.06 1.79 0.54
CA PRO A 108 24.80 1.89 1.26
C PRO A 108 23.60 1.60 0.35
N LEU A 109 22.59 0.93 0.90
CA LEU A 109 21.36 0.63 0.17
C LEU A 109 20.62 1.90 -0.24
N SER A 110 20.32 2.03 -1.52
CA SER A 110 19.41 3.04 -2.04
C SER A 110 17.98 2.72 -1.64
N LEU A 111 17.48 3.38 -0.59
CA LEU A 111 16.12 3.13 -0.11
C LEU A 111 15.07 3.57 -1.14
N PRO A 112 13.88 2.95 -1.19
CA PRO A 112 12.78 3.38 -2.06
C PRO A 112 12.43 4.85 -1.84
N SER A 113 12.04 5.56 -2.91
CA SER A 113 11.72 7.00 -2.85
C SER A 113 10.51 7.28 -1.97
N PHE A 114 9.55 6.38 -1.95
CA PHE A 114 8.37 6.50 -1.13
C PHE A 114 8.59 5.76 0.18
N ARG A 115 9.03 6.51 1.19
CA ARG A 115 9.25 6.01 2.55
C ARG A 115 8.06 6.42 3.41
N TRP A 116 7.35 5.44 3.90
CA TRP A 116 6.25 5.68 4.80
C TRP A 116 6.47 4.89 6.09
N PRO A 117 6.18 5.45 7.27
CA PRO A 117 6.27 4.70 8.53
C PRO A 117 5.49 3.39 8.45
N GLY A 118 6.15 2.27 8.76
CA GLY A 118 5.55 0.94 8.67
C GLY A 118 5.51 0.32 7.27
N GLY A 119 6.13 0.92 6.25
CA GLY A 119 6.14 0.33 4.92
C GLY A 119 7.24 0.84 4.03
N LEU A 120 8.35 0.14 4.01
CA LEU A 120 9.44 0.32 3.07
C LEU A 120 9.29 -0.75 1.99
N LEU A 121 8.55 -0.41 0.93
CA LEU A 121 8.19 -1.32 -0.15
C LEU A 121 8.69 -0.77 -1.48
N GLY A 122 9.15 -1.66 -2.35
CA GLY A 122 9.56 -1.32 -3.72
C GLY A 122 10.80 -2.06 -4.16
N VAL A 123 11.13 -1.89 -5.44
CA VAL A 123 12.30 -2.50 -6.07
C VAL A 123 13.31 -1.40 -6.41
N ARG A 124 14.57 -1.65 -6.13
CA ARG A 124 15.70 -0.78 -6.46
C ARG A 124 16.81 -1.61 -7.11
N ARG A 125 17.61 -0.96 -7.92
CA ARG A 125 18.84 -1.56 -8.48
C ARG A 125 20.04 -1.10 -7.64
N HIS A 126 20.81 -2.06 -7.15
CA HIS A 126 22.06 -1.83 -6.44
C HIS A 126 23.23 -2.23 -7.32
N PRO A 127 24.35 -1.49 -7.31
CA PRO A 127 25.49 -1.79 -8.20
C PRO A 127 26.06 -3.21 -7.99
N ASP A 128 26.17 -3.66 -6.74
CA ASP A 128 26.78 -4.96 -6.43
C ASP A 128 25.77 -6.10 -6.35
N LEU A 129 24.50 -5.80 -6.01
CA LEU A 129 23.49 -6.81 -5.69
C LEU A 129 22.44 -6.99 -6.80
N GLY A 130 22.46 -6.16 -7.83
CA GLY A 130 21.45 -6.21 -8.88
C GLY A 130 20.07 -5.71 -8.42
N LEU A 131 19.03 -6.52 -8.58
CA LEU A 131 17.66 -6.17 -8.16
C LEU A 131 17.49 -6.44 -6.68
N VAL A 132 17.16 -5.38 -5.94
CA VAL A 132 16.90 -5.40 -4.50
C VAL A 132 15.45 -5.04 -4.27
N GLU A 133 14.72 -5.93 -3.64
CA GLU A 133 13.30 -5.80 -3.35
C GLU A 133 13.05 -5.64 -1.86
N PHE A 134 12.40 -4.54 -1.50
CA PHE A 134 12.14 -4.15 -0.12
C PHE A 134 10.76 -4.63 0.32
N LEU A 135 10.71 -5.42 1.39
CA LEU A 135 9.52 -5.88 2.11
C LEU A 135 9.74 -5.67 3.62
N ALA A 136 9.96 -4.41 4.00
CA ALA A 136 10.37 -4.03 5.35
C ALA A 136 9.42 -3.01 5.99
N ALA A 137 9.26 -3.06 7.29
CA ALA A 137 8.46 -2.10 8.05
C ALA A 137 9.25 -0.86 8.49
N ASP A 138 10.56 -1.02 8.70
CA ASP A 138 11.45 0.07 9.15
C ASP A 138 12.74 0.06 8.32
N ALA A 139 13.38 1.21 8.21
CA ALA A 139 14.69 1.36 7.58
C ALA A 139 15.86 1.00 8.52
N LYS A 140 15.57 0.74 9.78
CA LYS A 140 16.55 0.30 10.77
C LYS A 140 16.62 -1.22 10.78
N LYS A 141 17.80 -1.74 11.09
CA LYS A 141 18.03 -3.21 11.24
C LYS A 141 17.58 -4.01 10.02
N LEU A 142 17.90 -3.50 8.84
CA LEU A 142 17.60 -4.20 7.59
C LEU A 142 18.45 -5.45 7.45
N LEU A 143 17.82 -6.55 7.02
CA LEU A 143 18.45 -7.82 6.74
C LEU A 143 18.25 -8.15 5.27
N LEU A 144 19.33 -8.50 4.61
CA LEU A 144 19.38 -8.90 3.20
C LEU A 144 19.32 -10.40 3.09
N ILE A 145 18.52 -10.89 2.17
CA ILE A 145 18.38 -12.30 1.82
C ILE A 145 18.68 -12.40 0.33
N ALA A 146 19.84 -12.93 0.00
CA ALA A 146 20.25 -13.08 -1.39
C ALA A 146 19.79 -14.40 -1.96
N THR A 147 19.19 -14.33 -3.15
CA THR A 147 18.88 -15.49 -3.98
C THR A 147 19.51 -15.30 -5.37
N ALA A 148 19.62 -16.33 -6.15
CA ALA A 148 20.17 -16.26 -7.50
C ALA A 148 19.44 -15.27 -8.44
N LYS A 149 18.18 -14.93 -8.15
CA LYS A 149 17.36 -14.05 -9.01
C LYS A 149 17.31 -12.59 -8.52
N ARG A 150 17.28 -12.38 -7.20
CA ARG A 150 17.12 -11.05 -6.57
C ARG A 150 17.49 -11.10 -5.10
N VAL A 151 17.67 -9.94 -4.53
CA VAL A 151 17.91 -9.78 -3.09
C VAL A 151 16.67 -9.23 -2.45
N PHE A 152 16.15 -9.89 -1.40
CA PHE A 152 15.06 -9.38 -0.58
C PHE A 152 15.63 -8.63 0.62
N VAL A 153 14.98 -7.52 0.97
CA VAL A 153 15.31 -6.73 2.16
C VAL A 153 14.12 -6.78 3.11
N ILE A 154 14.34 -7.31 4.29
CA ILE A 154 13.35 -7.41 5.35
C ILE A 154 13.82 -6.66 6.61
N SER A 155 12.92 -6.40 7.54
CA SER A 155 13.24 -5.76 8.82
C SER A 155 12.62 -6.53 9.99
N PRO A 156 13.16 -7.70 10.37
CA PRO A 156 12.67 -8.41 11.54
C PRO A 156 13.04 -7.66 12.83
N ASP A 157 12.24 -7.80 13.88
CA ASP A 157 12.54 -7.20 15.19
C ASP A 157 13.90 -7.64 15.74
N ASN A 158 14.24 -8.90 15.52
CA ASN A 158 15.52 -9.48 15.89
C ASN A 158 16.24 -10.10 14.68
N PRO A 159 17.04 -9.32 13.92
CA PRO A 159 17.77 -9.81 12.76
C PRO A 159 18.78 -10.91 13.10
N ALA A 160 19.44 -10.81 14.25
CA ALA A 160 20.44 -11.79 14.67
C ALA A 160 19.82 -13.18 14.94
N ALA A 161 18.63 -13.20 15.55
CA ALA A 161 17.92 -14.45 15.80
C ALA A 161 17.50 -15.13 14.47
N LEU A 162 17.04 -14.35 13.49
CA LEU A 162 16.68 -14.90 12.17
C LEU A 162 17.93 -15.46 11.46
N ALA A 163 19.04 -14.73 11.46
CA ALA A 163 20.30 -15.19 10.85
C ALA A 163 20.84 -16.46 11.52
N GLN A 164 20.78 -16.54 12.84
CA GLN A 164 21.17 -17.75 13.59
C GLN A 164 20.27 -18.93 13.29
N THR A 165 18.96 -18.70 13.17
CA THR A 165 18.01 -19.76 12.82
C THR A 165 18.26 -20.28 11.41
N PHE A 166 18.57 -19.37 10.47
CA PHE A 166 18.96 -19.76 9.12
C PHE A 166 20.24 -20.62 9.11
N ALA A 167 21.29 -20.20 9.84
CA ALA A 167 22.54 -20.96 9.94
C ALA A 167 22.28 -22.39 10.46
N ARG A 168 21.48 -22.52 11.53
CA ARG A 168 21.10 -23.84 12.07
C ARG A 168 20.27 -24.67 11.10
N ALA A 169 19.33 -24.04 10.39
CA ALA A 169 18.50 -24.76 9.40
C ALA A 169 19.36 -25.28 8.24
N THR A 170 20.34 -24.49 7.80
CA THR A 170 21.29 -24.88 6.75
C THR A 170 22.20 -26.03 7.19
N GLU A 171 22.66 -26.02 8.45
CA GLU A 171 23.45 -27.13 9.02
C GLU A 171 22.67 -28.44 9.09
N LEU A 172 21.36 -28.36 9.39
CA LEU A 172 20.50 -29.55 9.49
C LEU A 172 20.11 -30.13 8.12
N GLY A 173 20.24 -29.35 7.07
CA GLY A 173 19.82 -29.70 5.72
C GLY A 173 18.29 -29.69 5.53
N SER A 174 17.86 -29.42 4.29
CA SER A 174 16.46 -29.51 3.90
C SER A 174 16.03 -30.97 3.73
N ILE A 175 14.84 -31.33 4.21
CA ILE A 175 14.28 -32.67 4.07
C ILE A 175 13.43 -32.78 2.80
N THR A 176 12.75 -31.71 2.42
CA THR A 176 11.79 -31.71 1.31
C THR A 176 12.23 -30.68 0.27
N HIS A 177 12.17 -31.08 -1.01
CA HIS A 177 12.38 -30.12 -2.09
C HIS A 177 11.15 -29.21 -2.19
N THR A 178 11.28 -27.96 -1.76
CA THR A 178 10.22 -26.95 -1.83
C THR A 178 10.44 -26.11 -3.08
N GLU A 179 9.40 -25.93 -3.88
CA GLU A 179 9.45 -25.01 -5.03
C GLU A 179 9.25 -23.56 -4.57
N ALA A 180 10.01 -22.63 -5.14
CA ALA A 180 9.86 -21.20 -4.90
C ALA A 180 8.47 -20.75 -5.36
N LYS A 181 7.67 -20.22 -4.44
CA LYS A 181 6.31 -19.74 -4.72
C LYS A 181 6.22 -18.24 -4.44
N SER A 182 5.84 -17.48 -5.44
CA SER A 182 5.60 -16.05 -5.33
C SER A 182 4.16 -15.76 -5.71
N VAL A 183 3.38 -15.29 -4.75
CA VAL A 183 1.98 -14.89 -4.97
C VAL A 183 1.90 -13.38 -4.91
N TYR A 184 1.71 -12.77 -6.09
CA TYR A 184 1.37 -11.35 -6.19
C TYR A 184 -0.13 -11.20 -6.31
N PRO A 185 -0.74 -10.29 -5.56
CA PRO A 185 -2.13 -9.93 -5.84
C PRO A 185 -2.17 -9.25 -7.21
N SER A 186 -2.55 -10.01 -8.23
CA SER A 186 -2.77 -9.47 -9.58
C SER A 186 -4.06 -8.67 -9.58
N PHE A 187 -4.02 -7.45 -9.05
CA PHE A 187 -5.13 -6.53 -9.21
C PHE A 187 -5.19 -6.05 -10.66
N VAL A 188 -6.33 -6.18 -11.27
CA VAL A 188 -6.65 -5.60 -12.59
C VAL A 188 -6.23 -4.12 -12.67
N VAL A 189 -6.31 -3.41 -11.53
CA VAL A 189 -5.85 -2.01 -11.39
C VAL A 189 -4.34 -1.86 -11.60
N THR A 190 -3.51 -2.78 -11.10
CA THR A 190 -2.04 -2.70 -11.30
C THR A 190 -1.70 -2.90 -12.77
N GLN A 191 -2.35 -3.86 -13.40
CA GLN A 191 -2.14 -4.18 -14.82
C GLN A 191 -2.69 -3.06 -15.74
N ALA A 192 -3.84 -2.46 -15.38
CA ALA A 192 -4.38 -1.29 -16.07
C ALA A 192 -3.50 -0.04 -15.86
N TRP A 193 -2.88 0.12 -14.68
CA TRP A 193 -1.99 1.24 -14.40
C TRP A 193 -0.62 1.12 -15.05
N GLU A 194 -0.15 -0.09 -15.30
CA GLU A 194 1.10 -0.37 -16.02
C GLU A 194 0.98 -0.05 -17.51
N SER A 195 -0.23 -0.16 -18.09
CA SER A 195 -0.47 0.26 -19.46
C SER A 195 -0.59 1.80 -19.51
N GLY A 196 0.38 2.47 -20.12
CA GLY A 196 0.41 3.94 -20.22
C GLY A 196 -0.88 4.51 -20.80
N LEU A 197 -1.46 3.85 -21.82
CA LEU A 197 -2.69 4.29 -22.48
C LEU A 197 -3.90 4.21 -21.54
N ALA A 198 -4.07 3.13 -20.80
CA ALA A 198 -5.17 3.00 -19.85
C ALA A 198 -5.07 4.05 -18.72
N ARG A 199 -3.87 4.33 -18.22
CA ARG A 199 -3.63 5.37 -17.21
C ARG A 199 -4.06 6.74 -17.70
N TYR A 200 -3.69 7.12 -18.93
CA TYR A 200 -4.10 8.41 -19.50
C TYR A 200 -5.60 8.50 -19.74
N LEU A 201 -6.24 7.45 -20.21
CA LEU A 201 -7.69 7.39 -20.38
C LEU A 201 -8.43 7.54 -19.05
N TRP A 202 -7.99 6.84 -18.00
CA TRP A 202 -8.58 6.95 -16.67
C TRP A 202 -8.45 8.36 -16.09
N LEU A 203 -7.25 8.95 -16.18
CA LEU A 203 -7.01 10.31 -15.70
C LEU A 203 -7.82 11.33 -16.49
N SER A 204 -7.86 11.21 -17.82
CA SER A 204 -8.66 12.11 -18.69
C SER A 204 -10.15 12.02 -18.36
N ALA A 205 -10.68 10.82 -18.17
CA ALA A 205 -12.08 10.62 -17.78
C ALA A 205 -12.37 11.26 -16.40
N LEU A 206 -11.48 11.09 -15.44
CA LEU A 206 -11.62 11.69 -14.12
C LEU A 206 -11.64 13.23 -14.20
N PHE A 207 -10.67 13.83 -14.89
CA PHE A 207 -10.59 15.29 -15.04
C PHE A 207 -11.79 15.86 -15.81
N LEU A 208 -12.25 15.18 -16.85
CA LEU A 208 -13.41 15.61 -17.63
C LEU A 208 -14.69 15.58 -16.78
N ASN A 209 -14.93 14.51 -16.05
CA ASN A 209 -16.06 14.40 -15.13
C ASN A 209 -16.02 15.45 -14.03
N LEU A 210 -14.84 15.68 -13.43
CA LEU A 210 -14.65 16.71 -12.41
C LEU A 210 -14.90 18.11 -12.97
N GLY A 211 -14.38 18.40 -14.18
CA GLY A 211 -14.61 19.67 -14.86
C GLY A 211 -16.08 19.93 -15.18
N LEU A 212 -16.79 18.92 -15.72
CA LEU A 212 -18.24 18.99 -15.96
C LEU A 212 -19.01 19.21 -14.65
N PHE A 213 -18.62 18.55 -13.59
CA PHE A 213 -19.26 18.69 -12.30
C PHE A 213 -19.07 20.11 -11.72
N ILE A 214 -17.84 20.66 -11.78
CA ILE A 214 -17.54 22.02 -11.37
C ILE A 214 -18.37 23.01 -12.20
N TRP A 215 -18.36 22.86 -13.51
CA TRP A 215 -19.12 23.70 -14.42
C TRP A 215 -20.64 23.68 -14.12
N ALA A 216 -21.23 22.51 -13.96
CA ALA A 216 -22.63 22.37 -13.60
C ALA A 216 -22.95 23.02 -12.24
N SER A 217 -22.10 22.81 -11.22
CA SER A 217 -22.29 23.38 -9.87
C SER A 217 -22.21 24.92 -9.83
N LEU A 218 -21.52 25.53 -10.78
CA LEU A 218 -21.43 26.99 -10.88
C LEU A 218 -22.59 27.58 -11.67
N ILE A 219 -23.15 26.84 -12.66
CA ILE A 219 -24.22 27.36 -13.53
C ILE A 219 -25.61 27.17 -12.92
N ILE A 220 -25.88 26.03 -12.27
CA ILE A 220 -27.20 25.74 -11.69
C ILE A 220 -27.72 26.86 -10.78
N PRO A 221 -26.95 27.47 -9.88
CA PRO A 221 -27.43 28.55 -9.03
C PRO A 221 -27.72 29.85 -9.79
N SER A 222 -27.11 30.04 -10.97
CA SER A 222 -27.28 31.24 -11.80
C SER A 222 -28.46 31.14 -12.78
N THR A 223 -29.07 29.97 -12.95
CA THR A 223 -30.26 29.81 -13.76
C THR A 223 -31.47 30.36 -13.00
N PRO A 224 -32.23 31.30 -13.59
CA PRO A 224 -33.44 31.81 -12.95
C PRO A 224 -34.39 30.63 -12.71
N GLN A 225 -34.81 30.44 -11.44
CA GLN A 225 -35.83 29.48 -11.11
C GLN A 225 -37.11 29.87 -11.84
N VAL A 226 -37.43 29.13 -12.89
CA VAL A 226 -38.75 29.25 -13.52
C VAL A 226 -39.73 28.68 -12.48
N ALA A 227 -40.39 29.60 -11.77
CA ALA A 227 -41.53 29.23 -10.93
C ALA A 227 -42.54 28.56 -11.84
N LEU A 228 -42.65 27.26 -11.74
CA LEU A 228 -43.82 26.52 -12.28
C LEU A 228 -45.03 27.04 -11.50
N SER A 229 -45.63 28.08 -12.01
CA SER A 229 -46.90 28.59 -11.46
C SER A 229 -47.89 27.43 -11.50
N PRO A 230 -48.58 27.12 -10.39
CA PRO A 230 -49.62 26.08 -10.34
C PRO A 230 -50.90 26.61 -10.98
N GLN A 231 -50.89 26.80 -12.32
CA GLN A 231 -52.09 27.14 -13.10
C GLN A 231 -52.66 25.91 -13.80
N PHE A 232 -52.77 24.81 -13.07
CA PHE A 232 -53.59 23.67 -13.51
C PHE A 232 -54.49 23.21 -12.36
N VAL A 233 -55.29 24.12 -11.80
CA VAL A 233 -56.43 23.73 -10.96
C VAL A 233 -57.59 24.64 -11.36
N GLY A 234 -58.59 24.03 -12.02
CA GLY A 234 -59.94 24.55 -12.08
C GLY A 234 -60.37 25.18 -13.42
N GLY A 235 -60.77 24.38 -14.35
CA GLY A 235 -61.74 24.67 -15.36
C GLY A 235 -62.78 23.54 -15.29
N ALA A 236 -63.83 23.75 -14.49
CA ALA A 236 -65.08 23.03 -14.57
C ALA A 236 -65.97 23.78 -15.56
#